data_13a481eb633980cf984cdb9e33b4b033
#
_entry.id   13a481eb633980cf984cdb9e33b4b033
#
_cell.length_a   1.000
_cell.length_b   1.000
_cell.length_c   1.000
_cell.angle_alpha   90.00
_cell.angle_beta   90.00
_cell.angle_gamma   90.00
#
_symmetry.space_group_name_H-M   'P 1'
#
loop_
_entity.id
_entity.type
_entity.pdbx_description
1 polymer ?
#
loop_
_entity_poly.entity_id
_entity_poly.type
_entity_poly.pdbx_seq_one_letter_code
_entity_poly.pdbx_strand_id
1 'polypeptide(L)'
;GQFTIPPAVALPQGKNPVSSFIPVARISDLLLHPNSTFDFDGKEYNYPETKIVYWAGGNPFHHHQDLGRLMQAWQKPDTIICNEWCWNSLAKRSDIVLPCNTPLEREDIALTPRDPYVVKMSRLTESHGESKTDFEIFQGIARAMGVESNFTGEKTSTDWIEWLYEETRKKAVALGLAMPE
;
A
#
# COMPACT_ATOMS: atom_id res chain seq x y z
N GLY A 1 17.21 28.60 7.81
CA GLY A 1 18.00 27.38 7.99
C GLY A 1 17.43 26.29 7.08
N GLN A 2 18.27 25.59 6.34
CA GLN A 2 17.84 24.37 5.65
C GLN A 2 17.62 23.30 6.73
N PHE A 3 16.39 22.85 6.86
CA PHE A 3 16.10 21.66 7.66
C PHE A 3 16.60 20.44 6.88
N THR A 4 17.58 19.75 7.41
CA THR A 4 18.01 18.47 6.85
C THR A 4 17.04 17.42 7.38
N ILE A 5 16.24 16.85 6.48
CA ILE A 5 15.28 15.81 6.82
C ILE A 5 16.04 14.48 6.90
N PRO A 6 15.81 13.65 7.93
CA PRO A 6 16.39 12.31 7.97
C PRO A 6 16.01 11.52 6.71
N PRO A 7 16.97 10.84 6.05
CA PRO A 7 16.63 10.01 4.90
C PRO A 7 15.81 8.80 5.36
N ALA A 8 14.52 8.86 5.17
CA ALA A 8 13.63 7.76 5.44
C ALA A 8 14.10 6.49 4.71
N VAL A 9 14.19 5.39 5.42
CA VAL A 9 14.46 4.08 4.86
C VAL A 9 13.15 3.43 4.46
N ALA A 10 13.09 2.86 3.27
CA ALA A 10 11.95 2.05 2.84
C ALA A 10 12.19 0.58 3.17
N LEU A 11 11.12 -0.17 3.35
CA LEU A 11 11.20 -1.64 3.42
C LEU A 11 11.85 -2.20 2.16
N PRO A 12 12.57 -3.33 2.25
CA PRO A 12 13.13 -4.00 1.08
C PRO A 12 12.03 -4.32 0.05
N GLN A 13 12.19 -3.83 -1.18
CA GLN A 13 11.18 -3.98 -2.24
C GLN A 13 11.33 -5.28 -3.04
N GLY A 14 12.44 -5.98 -2.89
CA GLY A 14 12.74 -7.11 -3.75
C GLY A 14 12.88 -6.70 -5.23
N LYS A 15 12.74 -7.67 -6.12
CA LYS A 15 12.76 -7.44 -7.58
C LYS A 15 11.34 -7.65 -8.13
N ASN A 16 10.74 -6.59 -8.66
CA ASN A 16 9.45 -6.71 -9.33
C ASN A 16 9.62 -7.42 -10.69
N PRO A 17 9.01 -8.59 -10.89
CA PRO A 17 9.06 -9.30 -12.17
C PRO A 17 8.15 -8.66 -13.23
N VAL A 18 7.20 -7.82 -12.83
CA VAL A 18 6.26 -7.15 -13.74
C VAL A 18 6.91 -5.88 -14.27
N SER A 19 7.14 -5.84 -15.57
CA SER A 19 7.74 -4.70 -16.27
C SER A 19 6.71 -3.70 -16.82
N SER A 20 5.44 -4.08 -16.88
CA SER A 20 4.38 -3.19 -17.37
C SER A 20 4.04 -2.13 -16.34
N PHE A 21 3.80 -0.91 -16.83
CA PHE A 21 3.45 0.25 -16.03
C PHE A 21 2.15 0.85 -16.55
N ILE A 22 1.17 0.99 -15.66
CA ILE A 22 -0.10 1.64 -15.97
C ILE A 22 -0.27 2.85 -15.06
N PRO A 23 -0.37 4.07 -15.59
CA PRO A 23 -0.65 5.25 -14.77
C PRO A 23 -1.98 5.10 -14.01
N VAL A 24 -2.02 5.51 -12.75
CA VAL A 24 -3.22 5.45 -11.89
C VAL A 24 -4.44 6.09 -12.56
N ALA A 25 -4.27 7.21 -13.26
CA ALA A 25 -5.34 7.89 -13.99
C ALA A 25 -5.96 7.05 -15.14
N ARG A 26 -5.30 5.96 -15.54
CA ARG A 26 -5.74 5.08 -16.64
C ARG A 26 -6.49 3.83 -16.18
N ILE A 27 -6.83 3.71 -14.91
CA ILE A 27 -7.52 2.51 -14.38
C ILE A 27 -8.83 2.22 -15.12
N SER A 28 -9.64 3.24 -15.41
CA SER A 28 -10.88 3.03 -16.16
C SER A 28 -10.61 2.53 -17.59
N ASP A 29 -9.58 3.05 -18.25
CA ASP A 29 -9.18 2.61 -19.58
C ASP A 29 -8.65 1.17 -19.56
N LEU A 30 -7.77 0.86 -18.59
CA LEU A 30 -7.24 -0.48 -18.35
C LEU A 30 -8.35 -1.53 -18.28
N LEU A 31 -9.38 -1.28 -17.51
CA LEU A 31 -10.45 -2.24 -17.26
C LEU A 31 -11.46 -2.29 -18.41
N LEU A 32 -11.71 -1.19 -19.13
CA LEU A 32 -12.68 -1.11 -20.22
C LEU A 32 -12.11 -1.58 -21.56
N HIS A 33 -10.80 -1.44 -21.76
CA HIS A 33 -10.16 -1.67 -23.06
C HIS A 33 -8.96 -2.63 -22.95
N PRO A 34 -9.14 -3.86 -22.40
CA PRO A 34 -8.06 -4.83 -22.33
C PRO A 34 -7.46 -5.12 -23.71
N ASN A 35 -6.16 -5.35 -23.77
CA ASN A 35 -5.37 -5.60 -24.98
C ASN A 35 -5.27 -4.43 -25.97
N SER A 36 -5.77 -3.26 -25.64
CA SER A 36 -5.51 -2.05 -26.44
C SER A 36 -4.21 -1.36 -26.03
N THR A 37 -3.67 -0.50 -26.90
CA THR A 37 -2.47 0.28 -26.64
C THR A 37 -2.81 1.67 -26.11
N PHE A 38 -1.85 2.28 -25.43
CA PHE A 38 -1.88 3.68 -25.03
C PHE A 38 -0.48 4.29 -24.99
N ASP A 39 -0.41 5.58 -25.28
CA ASP A 39 0.84 6.35 -25.20
C ASP A 39 1.02 6.94 -23.81
N PHE A 40 2.21 6.80 -23.26
CA PHE A 40 2.62 7.46 -22.02
C PHE A 40 4.13 7.77 -22.05
N ASP A 41 4.48 9.02 -21.76
CA ASP A 41 5.86 9.52 -21.71
C ASP A 41 6.70 9.13 -22.95
N GLY A 42 6.09 9.31 -24.14
CA GLY A 42 6.72 9.04 -25.43
C GLY A 42 6.94 7.55 -25.75
N LYS A 43 6.27 6.65 -25.03
CA LYS A 43 6.32 5.19 -25.27
C LYS A 43 4.92 4.63 -25.37
N GLU A 44 4.80 3.60 -26.20
CA GLU A 44 3.57 2.83 -26.31
C GLU A 44 3.56 1.67 -25.30
N TYR A 45 2.43 1.47 -24.64
CA TYR A 45 2.17 0.40 -23.68
C TYR A 45 0.88 -0.31 -24.03
N ASN A 46 0.71 -1.52 -23.49
CA ASN A 46 -0.52 -2.29 -23.64
C ASN A 46 -1.25 -2.42 -22.30
N TYR A 47 -2.58 -2.36 -22.32
CA TYR A 47 -3.38 -2.73 -21.17
C TYR A 47 -3.48 -4.25 -21.08
N PRO A 48 -3.04 -4.88 -19.98
CA PRO A 48 -3.29 -6.30 -19.79
C PRO A 48 -4.76 -6.58 -19.51
N GLU A 49 -5.20 -7.81 -19.78
CA GLU A 49 -6.48 -8.28 -19.27
C GLU A 49 -6.40 -8.44 -17.75
N THR A 50 -7.25 -7.72 -17.03
CA THR A 50 -7.26 -7.68 -15.56
C THR A 50 -8.49 -8.43 -15.05
N LYS A 51 -8.27 -9.57 -14.42
CA LYS A 51 -9.33 -10.41 -13.83
C LYS A 51 -9.55 -10.15 -12.36
N ILE A 52 -8.51 -9.78 -11.65
CA ILE A 52 -8.57 -9.50 -10.21
C ILE A 52 -8.05 -8.09 -9.97
N VAL A 53 -8.80 -7.30 -9.19
CA VAL A 53 -8.35 -6.04 -8.63
C VAL A 53 -8.23 -6.22 -7.12
N TYR A 54 -7.03 -6.01 -6.59
CA TYR A 54 -6.81 -5.95 -5.15
C TYR A 54 -6.46 -4.52 -4.75
N TRP A 55 -7.28 -3.92 -3.92
CA TRP A 55 -7.10 -2.54 -3.48
C TRP A 55 -6.79 -2.46 -2.00
N ALA A 56 -5.60 -1.98 -1.67
CA ALA A 56 -5.17 -1.73 -0.31
C ALA A 56 -4.71 -0.27 -0.17
N GLY A 57 -5.39 0.47 0.71
CA GLY A 57 -5.12 1.89 0.93
C GLY A 57 -5.78 2.83 -0.09
N GLY A 58 -6.37 3.90 0.42
CA GLY A 58 -7.09 4.89 -0.38
C GLY A 58 -8.45 4.38 -0.89
N ASN A 59 -9.17 5.25 -1.61
CA ASN A 59 -10.48 4.93 -2.16
C ASN A 59 -10.60 5.54 -3.58
N PRO A 60 -10.62 4.69 -4.65
CA PRO A 60 -10.65 5.18 -6.02
C PRO A 60 -11.90 6.01 -6.31
N PHE A 61 -13.03 5.71 -5.65
CA PHE A 61 -14.27 6.47 -5.82
C PHE A 61 -14.26 7.85 -5.15
N HIS A 62 -13.17 8.22 -4.48
CA HIS A 62 -12.95 9.58 -3.97
C HIS A 62 -11.87 10.34 -4.74
N HIS A 63 -10.96 9.62 -5.43
CA HIS A 63 -9.76 10.22 -6.03
C HIS A 63 -9.77 10.26 -7.55
N HIS A 64 -10.54 9.38 -8.21
CA HIS A 64 -10.54 9.31 -9.66
C HIS A 64 -11.51 10.30 -10.30
N GLN A 65 -11.13 10.72 -11.50
CA GLN A 65 -11.98 11.49 -12.40
C GLN A 65 -13.03 10.56 -13.03
N ASP A 66 -14.14 11.13 -13.47
CA ASP A 66 -15.21 10.41 -14.15
C ASP A 66 -15.67 9.14 -13.41
N LEU A 67 -16.24 9.32 -12.24
CA LEU A 67 -16.71 8.22 -11.40
C LEU A 67 -17.78 7.36 -12.11
N GLY A 68 -18.56 7.95 -13.03
CA GLY A 68 -19.52 7.21 -13.83
C GLY A 68 -18.85 6.15 -14.72
N ARG A 69 -17.76 6.55 -15.38
CA ARG A 69 -16.95 5.65 -16.20
C ARG A 69 -16.20 4.62 -15.35
N LEU A 70 -15.67 5.02 -14.19
CA LEU A 70 -15.04 4.12 -13.24
C LEU A 70 -16.02 3.04 -12.75
N MET A 71 -17.28 3.39 -12.46
CA MET A 71 -18.30 2.42 -12.06
C MET A 71 -18.57 1.37 -13.16
N GLN A 72 -18.56 1.78 -14.42
CA GLN A 72 -18.69 0.84 -15.55
C GLN A 72 -17.46 -0.07 -15.67
N ALA A 73 -16.27 0.49 -15.51
CA ALA A 73 -15.00 -0.23 -15.53
C ALA A 73 -14.91 -1.24 -14.39
N TRP A 74 -15.43 -0.90 -13.22
CA TRP A 74 -15.41 -1.73 -12.01
C TRP A 74 -16.27 -3.01 -12.13
N GLN A 75 -17.11 -3.12 -13.15
CA GLN A 75 -17.90 -4.31 -13.44
C GLN A 75 -17.17 -5.32 -14.35
N LYS A 76 -15.94 -5.03 -14.76
CA LYS A 76 -15.19 -5.86 -15.71
C LYS A 76 -14.34 -6.96 -15.06
N PRO A 77 -13.63 -6.71 -13.96
CA PRO A 77 -12.89 -7.76 -13.27
C PRO A 77 -13.80 -8.87 -12.75
N ASP A 78 -13.29 -10.09 -12.73
CA ASP A 78 -14.00 -11.25 -12.17
C ASP A 78 -14.15 -11.14 -10.65
N THR A 79 -13.18 -10.51 -9.99
CA THR A 79 -13.15 -10.36 -8.54
C THR A 79 -12.48 -9.05 -8.11
N ILE A 80 -13.09 -8.37 -7.18
CA ILE A 80 -12.55 -7.18 -6.54
C ILE A 80 -12.39 -7.43 -5.05
N ILE A 81 -11.18 -7.27 -4.56
CA ILE A 81 -10.81 -7.45 -3.16
C ILE A 81 -10.36 -6.10 -2.61
N CYS A 82 -10.74 -5.74 -1.40
CA CYS A 82 -10.18 -4.58 -0.73
C CYS A 82 -9.89 -4.83 0.75
N ASN A 83 -8.84 -4.15 1.25
CA ASN A 83 -8.65 -3.94 2.67
C ASN A 83 -9.34 -2.63 3.03
N GLU A 84 -10.29 -2.68 3.99
CA GLU A 84 -11.02 -1.47 4.35
C GLU A 84 -11.48 -1.53 5.82
N TRP A 85 -11.42 -0.41 6.50
CA TRP A 85 -11.82 -0.29 7.90
C TRP A 85 -13.28 0.16 8.09
N CYS A 86 -13.93 0.61 7.02
CA CYS A 86 -15.34 1.04 7.06
C CYS A 86 -16.06 0.74 5.74
N TRP A 87 -17.38 0.74 5.77
CA TRP A 87 -18.24 0.54 4.60
C TRP A 87 -18.33 1.81 3.74
N ASN A 88 -17.21 2.20 3.14
CA ASN A 88 -17.15 3.32 2.20
C ASN A 88 -17.59 2.92 0.77
N SER A 89 -17.39 3.80 -0.20
CA SER A 89 -17.82 3.58 -1.58
C SER A 89 -17.03 2.47 -2.29
N LEU A 90 -15.78 2.20 -1.89
CA LEU A 90 -14.98 1.09 -2.41
C LEU A 90 -15.48 -0.25 -1.82
N ALA A 91 -15.57 -0.34 -0.49
CA ALA A 91 -16.01 -1.56 0.19
C ALA A 91 -17.38 -2.04 -0.31
N LYS A 92 -18.32 -1.11 -0.54
CA LYS A 92 -19.65 -1.40 -1.09
C LYS A 92 -19.66 -1.89 -2.55
N ARG A 93 -18.52 -1.84 -3.24
CA ARG A 93 -18.34 -2.23 -4.64
C ARG A 93 -17.27 -3.30 -4.82
N SER A 94 -16.87 -3.93 -3.73
CA SER A 94 -15.93 -5.04 -3.71
C SER A 94 -16.67 -6.35 -3.42
N ASP A 95 -16.18 -7.44 -4.01
CA ASP A 95 -16.73 -8.79 -3.80
C ASP A 95 -16.24 -9.37 -2.46
N ILE A 96 -15.00 -9.03 -2.08
CA ILE A 96 -14.38 -9.45 -0.83
C ILE A 96 -13.85 -8.22 -0.11
N VAL A 97 -14.29 -8.02 1.12
CA VAL A 97 -13.78 -6.97 2.01
C VAL A 97 -13.05 -7.62 3.18
N LEU A 98 -11.77 -7.34 3.30
CA LEU A 98 -10.94 -7.78 4.40
C LEU A 98 -10.87 -6.62 5.41
N PRO A 99 -11.43 -6.80 6.62
CA PRO A 99 -11.45 -5.72 7.60
C PRO A 99 -10.04 -5.42 8.10
N CYS A 100 -9.60 -4.17 7.93
CA CYS A 100 -8.29 -3.74 8.36
C CYS A 100 -8.34 -2.77 9.54
N ASN A 101 -7.26 -2.76 10.31
CA ASN A 101 -7.10 -1.91 11.49
C ASN A 101 -6.95 -0.44 11.10
N THR A 102 -7.50 0.44 11.92
CA THR A 102 -7.18 1.86 11.91
C THR A 102 -5.78 2.10 12.51
N PRO A 103 -5.17 3.27 12.29
CA PRO A 103 -3.90 3.63 12.94
C PRO A 103 -3.93 3.59 14.46
N LEU A 104 -5.09 3.69 15.10
CA LEU A 104 -5.22 3.63 16.56
C LEU A 104 -5.17 2.20 17.11
N GLU A 105 -5.38 1.21 16.26
CA GLU A 105 -5.46 -0.21 16.61
C GLU A 105 -4.17 -0.98 16.36
N ARG A 106 -3.10 -0.28 15.90
CA ARG A 106 -1.79 -0.90 15.64
C ARG A 106 -0.63 -0.04 16.11
N GLU A 107 0.52 -0.65 16.24
CA GLU A 107 1.78 0.08 16.33
C GLU A 107 2.28 0.44 14.93
N ASP A 108 2.89 1.62 14.80
CA ASP A 108 3.43 2.08 13.55
C ASP A 108 4.50 3.16 13.78
N ILE A 109 5.13 3.61 12.71
CA ILE A 109 6.04 4.75 12.71
C ILE A 109 5.63 5.70 11.58
N ALA A 110 5.37 6.95 11.92
CA ALA A 110 5.10 7.97 10.92
C ALA A 110 6.33 8.82 10.67
N LEU A 111 6.70 8.91 9.41
CA LEU A 111 7.72 9.81 8.92
C LEU A 111 7.41 10.22 7.48
N THR A 112 7.82 11.40 7.10
CA THR A 112 7.61 11.95 5.76
C THR A 112 8.83 12.71 5.29
N PRO A 113 9.15 12.69 3.99
CA PRO A 113 10.30 13.43 3.45
C PRO A 113 10.22 14.95 3.62
N ARG A 114 9.10 15.48 4.09
CA ARG A 114 8.86 16.92 4.23
C ARG A 114 8.73 17.40 5.67
N ASP A 115 8.87 16.49 6.63
CA ASP A 115 8.70 16.76 8.05
C ASP A 115 9.96 16.32 8.81
N PRO A 116 10.55 17.15 9.68
CA PRO A 116 11.72 16.79 10.46
C PRO A 116 11.41 15.83 11.62
N TYR A 117 10.16 15.47 11.82
CA TYR A 117 9.74 14.60 12.92
C TYR A 117 9.61 13.15 12.50
N VAL A 118 10.03 12.27 13.40
CA VAL A 118 9.72 10.84 13.38
C VAL A 118 8.79 10.58 14.55
N VAL A 119 7.60 10.10 14.30
CA VAL A 119 6.58 9.93 15.33
C VAL A 119 6.33 8.44 15.56
N LYS A 120 6.57 8.00 16.82
CA LYS A 120 6.13 6.68 17.24
C LYS A 120 4.61 6.69 17.40
N MET A 121 3.93 5.82 16.71
CA MET A 121 2.48 5.61 16.80
C MET A 121 2.22 4.38 17.65
N SER A 122 1.90 4.60 18.93
CA SER A 122 1.56 3.52 19.83
C SER A 122 0.11 3.07 19.64
N ARG A 123 -0.12 1.78 19.72
CA ARG A 123 -1.46 1.22 19.76
C ARG A 123 -2.23 1.78 20.97
N LEU A 124 -3.39 2.35 20.74
CA LEU A 124 -4.23 2.99 21.76
C LEU A 124 -5.47 2.18 22.11
N THR A 125 -5.89 1.28 21.23
CA THR A 125 -7.08 0.43 21.45
C THR A 125 -6.88 -0.96 20.85
N GLU A 126 -7.69 -1.90 21.30
CA GLU A 126 -7.74 -3.24 20.72
C GLU A 126 -8.37 -3.21 19.31
N SER A 127 -8.00 -4.18 18.48
CA SER A 127 -8.62 -4.37 17.17
C SER A 127 -10.11 -4.61 17.29
N HIS A 128 -10.90 -3.97 16.44
CA HIS A 128 -12.34 -4.15 16.44
C HIS A 128 -12.75 -5.44 15.70
N GLY A 129 -13.44 -6.32 16.38
CA GLY A 129 -13.92 -7.58 15.80
C GLY A 129 -12.78 -8.45 15.26
N GLU A 130 -12.87 -8.82 13.99
CA GLU A 130 -11.86 -9.66 13.31
C GLU A 130 -10.88 -8.83 12.45
N SER A 131 -10.84 -7.50 12.64
CA SER A 131 -9.92 -6.66 11.87
C SER A 131 -8.45 -6.98 12.20
N LYS A 132 -7.61 -6.87 11.18
CA LYS A 132 -6.17 -7.15 11.26
C LYS A 132 -5.39 -6.00 10.63
N THR A 133 -4.12 -5.90 10.96
CA THR A 133 -3.24 -4.98 10.23
C THR A 133 -3.10 -5.43 8.77
N ASP A 134 -2.82 -4.50 7.86
CA ASP A 134 -2.54 -4.86 6.47
C ASP A 134 -1.39 -5.87 6.36
N PHE A 135 -0.38 -5.75 7.24
CA PHE A 135 0.72 -6.71 7.29
C PHE A 135 0.22 -8.13 7.60
N GLU A 136 -0.63 -8.30 8.61
CA GLU A 136 -1.20 -9.61 8.98
C GLU A 136 -2.13 -10.17 7.89
N ILE A 137 -2.90 -9.30 7.21
CA ILE A 137 -3.73 -9.70 6.07
C ILE A 137 -2.87 -10.28 4.96
N PHE A 138 -1.84 -9.53 4.52
CA PHE A 138 -0.94 -9.99 3.46
C PHE A 138 -0.08 -11.18 3.90
N GLN A 139 0.32 -11.26 5.16
CA GLN A 139 0.98 -12.44 5.73
C GLN A 139 0.09 -13.68 5.62
N GLY A 140 -1.19 -13.56 5.94
CA GLY A 140 -2.16 -14.65 5.81
C GLY A 140 -2.31 -15.13 4.36
N ILE A 141 -2.37 -14.19 3.41
CA ILE A 141 -2.40 -14.50 1.97
C ILE A 141 -1.08 -15.18 1.54
N ALA A 142 0.06 -14.66 1.93
CA ALA A 142 1.36 -15.24 1.62
C ALA A 142 1.53 -16.66 2.21
N ARG A 143 0.99 -16.90 3.41
CA ARG A 143 0.94 -18.24 4.02
C ARG A 143 0.11 -19.19 3.20
N ALA A 144 -1.07 -18.78 2.78
CA ALA A 144 -1.93 -19.60 1.93
C ALA A 144 -1.30 -19.90 0.56
N MET A 145 -0.44 -19.03 0.07
CA MET A 145 0.34 -19.20 -1.17
C MET A 145 1.65 -19.97 -0.96
N GLY A 146 2.04 -20.32 0.27
CA GLY A 146 3.28 -21.02 0.58
C GLY A 146 4.54 -20.14 0.48
N VAL A 147 4.42 -18.82 0.57
CA VAL A 147 5.51 -17.85 0.42
C VAL A 147 5.63 -16.90 1.62
N GLU A 148 5.14 -17.31 2.79
CA GLU A 148 5.09 -16.47 3.99
C GLU A 148 6.46 -15.92 4.39
N SER A 149 7.48 -16.79 4.46
CA SER A 149 8.83 -16.37 4.84
C SER A 149 9.44 -15.35 3.86
N ASN A 150 9.13 -15.48 2.57
CA ASN A 150 9.58 -14.52 1.56
C ASN A 150 8.92 -13.14 1.75
N PHE A 151 7.66 -13.13 2.14
CA PHE A 151 6.91 -11.88 2.41
C PHE A 151 7.37 -11.23 3.71
N THR A 152 7.43 -11.99 4.79
CA THR A 152 7.74 -11.46 6.13
C THR A 152 9.22 -11.20 6.36
N GLY A 153 10.12 -11.88 5.62
CA GLY A 153 11.55 -11.93 5.92
C GLY A 153 11.81 -12.51 7.33
N GLU A 154 10.92 -13.41 7.78
CA GLU A 154 10.93 -14.03 9.13
C GLU A 154 10.83 -13.01 10.27
N LYS A 155 10.22 -11.85 10.02
CA LYS A 155 10.03 -10.75 10.96
C LYS A 155 8.56 -10.49 11.23
N THR A 156 8.27 -10.06 12.44
CA THR A 156 6.97 -9.49 12.81
C THR A 156 6.85 -8.03 12.30
N SER A 157 5.65 -7.46 12.38
CA SER A 157 5.46 -6.04 12.09
C SER A 157 6.27 -5.14 13.04
N THR A 158 6.39 -5.50 14.31
CA THR A 158 7.20 -4.77 15.30
C THR A 158 8.69 -4.82 14.93
N ASP A 159 9.22 -6.01 14.58
CA ASP A 159 10.61 -6.13 14.14
C ASP A 159 10.91 -5.25 12.91
N TRP A 160 9.95 -5.13 11.99
CA TRP A 160 10.09 -4.26 10.83
C TRP A 160 10.05 -2.78 11.18
N ILE A 161 9.22 -2.36 12.14
CA ILE A 161 9.17 -0.98 12.64
C ILE A 161 10.50 -0.61 13.31
N GLU A 162 11.02 -1.49 14.17
CA GLU A 162 12.32 -1.32 14.84
C GLU A 162 13.46 -1.24 13.81
N TRP A 163 13.45 -2.13 12.82
CA TRP A 163 14.44 -2.11 11.74
C TRP A 163 14.39 -0.80 10.94
N LEU A 164 13.20 -0.33 10.55
CA LEU A 164 13.03 0.94 9.84
C LEU A 164 13.56 2.12 10.64
N TYR A 165 13.29 2.15 11.94
CA TYR A 165 13.78 3.19 12.82
C TYR A 165 15.33 3.17 12.89
N GLU A 166 15.91 2.01 13.18
CA GLU A 166 17.36 1.87 13.33
C GLU A 166 18.12 2.17 12.03
N GLU A 167 17.64 1.72 10.89
CA GLU A 167 18.29 2.03 9.61
C GLU A 167 18.16 3.53 9.26
N THR A 168 17.03 4.15 9.60
CA THR A 168 16.85 5.61 9.46
C THR A 168 17.81 6.34 10.40
N ARG A 169 17.94 5.91 11.65
CA ARG A 169 18.86 6.46 12.64
C ARG A 169 20.32 6.38 12.18
N LYS A 170 20.76 5.22 11.72
CA LYS A 170 22.12 5.03 11.18
C LYS A 170 22.43 6.02 10.05
N LYS A 171 21.50 6.18 9.10
CA LYS A 171 21.66 7.13 8.00
C LYS A 171 21.66 8.58 8.48
N ALA A 172 20.82 8.94 9.45
CA ALA A 172 20.78 10.27 10.03
C ALA A 172 22.10 10.62 10.73
N VAL A 173 22.60 9.70 11.56
CA VAL A 173 23.89 9.87 12.27
C VAL A 173 25.04 10.02 11.27
N ALA A 174 25.07 9.25 10.18
CA ALA A 174 26.08 9.38 9.13
C ALA A 174 26.06 10.76 8.44
N LEU A 175 24.94 11.47 8.50
CA LEU A 175 24.78 12.85 8.00
C LEU A 175 24.98 13.91 9.11
N GLY A 176 25.40 13.52 10.30
CA GLY A 176 25.59 14.43 11.44
C GLY A 176 24.31 14.87 12.13
N LEU A 177 23.20 14.18 11.90
CA LEU A 177 21.91 14.44 12.54
C LEU A 177 21.76 13.58 13.79
N ALA A 178 21.32 14.19 14.89
CA ALA A 178 21.03 13.47 16.13
C ALA A 178 19.64 12.82 16.05
N MET A 179 19.59 11.50 16.28
CA MET A 179 18.35 10.77 16.56
C MET A 179 18.52 10.00 17.87
N PRO A 180 17.51 9.94 18.74
CA PRO A 180 17.56 9.18 19.99
C PRO A 180 17.83 7.70 19.76
N GLU A 181 18.34 7.01 20.80
CA GLU A 181 18.50 5.55 20.83
C GLU A 181 17.18 4.85 21.12
#